data_3f779900063a7ada79915a8b7c6d926d
#
_entry.id   3f779900063a7ada79915a8b7c6d926d
#
_cell.length_a   1.000
_cell.length_b   1.000
_cell.length_c   1.000
_cell.angle_alpha   90.00
_cell.angle_beta   90.00
_cell.angle_gamma   90.00
#
_symmetry.space_group_name_H-M   'P 1'
#
loop_
_entity.id
_entity.type
_entity.pdbx_description
1 polymer ?
#
loop_
_entity_poly.entity_id
_entity_poly.type
_entity_poly.pdbx_seq_one_letter_code
_entity_poly.pdbx_strand_id
1 'polypeptide(L)'
;MLAGVVGIAVPIYARLHGASHFMVGLIGAAGGSIYSFVPFVSGRLCDRSSRKAFVSGSLISYGLSCLLYSLTEDPLLLVFIKALEWSSIGAFWPAMEALIADSGDAQLEETLKRFNLSWGTAMIVGPLIGGVLISVWSAKAPFYISLVVSWFFGLLSLVVIAEPSRKHDANTDAGIKPRGDMENQSPIVAALTSIFLFSSIVGIILSLFPSYAVDLEISPFEIGLITLAFGASRVVAFHQANRIEARLKRPRMFLLGTTALAIGSLLTFYSSSVPLFMFCFLVFGFGAGISYAASISSVLRRWRSSRGYAAGVFESLIGLGYFAGPLIGGAISGYAPNAPYMYGFVLSSTVFFIQLAFRKRGSTT
;
A
#
# COMPACT_ATOMS: atom_id res chain seq x y z
N MET A 1 11.85 0.84 -1.80
CA MET A 1 12.49 -0.40 -2.28
C MET A 1 12.51 -1.47 -1.19
N LEU A 2 13.12 -1.21 -0.02
CA LEU A 2 13.21 -2.20 1.06
C LEU A 2 11.86 -2.77 1.49
N ALA A 3 10.82 -1.94 1.62
CA ALA A 3 9.47 -2.39 1.93
C ALA A 3 8.90 -3.40 0.91
N GLY A 4 9.27 -3.29 -0.37
CA GLY A 4 8.90 -4.28 -1.39
C GLY A 4 9.72 -5.57 -1.26
N VAL A 5 11.02 -5.45 -0.96
CA VAL A 5 11.93 -6.59 -0.73
C VAL A 5 11.46 -7.42 0.46
N VAL A 6 11.21 -6.78 1.60
CA VAL A 6 10.75 -7.45 2.83
C VAL A 6 9.28 -7.87 2.70
N GLY A 7 8.48 -7.09 1.98
CA GLY A 7 7.05 -7.36 1.78
C GLY A 7 6.76 -8.72 1.15
N ILE A 8 7.57 -9.16 0.18
CA ILE A 8 7.45 -10.50 -0.41
C ILE A 8 8.14 -11.57 0.45
N ALA A 9 9.22 -11.19 1.15
CA ALA A 9 10.00 -12.14 1.92
C ALA A 9 9.26 -12.64 3.17
N VAL A 10 8.57 -11.77 3.90
CA VAL A 10 7.89 -12.15 5.16
C VAL A 10 6.83 -13.24 4.96
N PRO A 11 5.88 -13.15 4.02
CA PRO A 11 4.89 -14.23 3.83
C PRO A 11 5.52 -15.53 3.34
N ILE A 12 6.54 -15.47 2.46
CA ILE A 12 7.30 -16.67 2.03
C ILE A 12 8.00 -17.28 3.23
N TYR A 13 8.74 -16.47 3.99
CA TYR A 13 9.48 -16.93 5.18
C TYR A 13 8.56 -17.55 6.22
N ALA A 14 7.45 -16.89 6.53
CA ALA A 14 6.46 -17.42 7.47
C ALA A 14 5.92 -18.79 7.00
N ARG A 15 5.61 -18.93 5.71
CA ARG A 15 5.07 -20.17 5.15
C ARG A 15 6.10 -21.31 5.21
N LEU A 16 7.35 -21.04 4.88
CA LEU A 16 8.45 -22.01 4.96
C LEU A 16 8.70 -22.51 6.40
N HIS A 17 8.34 -21.71 7.42
CA HIS A 17 8.43 -22.08 8.84
C HIS A 17 7.12 -22.56 9.42
N GLY A 18 6.20 -23.06 8.58
CA GLY A 18 4.99 -23.76 9.02
C GLY A 18 3.82 -22.84 9.39
N ALA A 19 3.87 -21.54 9.11
CA ALA A 19 2.72 -20.67 9.32
C ALA A 19 1.53 -21.13 8.48
N SER A 20 0.34 -21.21 9.10
CA SER A 20 -0.90 -21.37 8.35
C SER A 20 -1.21 -20.13 7.53
N HIS A 21 -2.05 -20.24 6.49
CA HIS A 21 -2.51 -19.07 5.72
C HIS A 21 -3.24 -18.05 6.59
N PHE A 22 -3.95 -18.50 7.62
CA PHE A 22 -4.54 -17.60 8.62
C PHE A 22 -3.47 -16.79 9.35
N MET A 23 -2.39 -17.44 9.79
CA MET A 23 -1.29 -16.76 10.46
C MET A 23 -0.60 -15.75 9.53
N VAL A 24 -0.38 -16.10 8.26
CA VAL A 24 0.15 -15.17 7.26
C VAL A 24 -0.79 -13.98 7.04
N GLY A 25 -2.11 -14.24 7.01
CA GLY A 25 -3.14 -13.18 6.97
C GLY A 25 -3.09 -12.27 8.19
N LEU A 26 -2.89 -12.84 9.38
CA LEU A 26 -2.76 -12.09 10.64
C LEU A 26 -1.49 -11.22 10.66
N ILE A 27 -0.37 -11.75 10.16
CA ILE A 27 0.88 -10.97 9.97
C ILE A 27 0.60 -9.76 9.06
N GLY A 28 -0.04 -9.96 7.90
CA GLY A 28 -0.40 -8.87 7.00
C GLY A 28 -1.35 -7.86 7.64
N ALA A 29 -2.37 -8.34 8.34
CA ALA A 29 -3.35 -7.52 9.05
C ALA A 29 -2.71 -6.67 10.17
N ALA A 30 -1.73 -7.21 10.88
CA ALA A 30 -1.00 -6.44 11.91
C ALA A 30 -0.34 -5.18 11.30
N GLY A 31 0.28 -5.31 10.12
CA GLY A 31 0.81 -4.17 9.38
C GLY A 31 -0.28 -3.15 9.03
N GLY A 32 -1.39 -3.61 8.44
CA GLY A 32 -2.51 -2.74 8.04
C GLY A 32 -3.16 -2.02 9.23
N SER A 33 -3.33 -2.70 10.36
CA SER A 33 -3.88 -2.09 11.57
C SER A 33 -3.03 -0.93 12.06
N ILE A 34 -1.72 -1.11 12.12
CA ILE A 34 -0.76 -0.08 12.52
C ILE A 34 -0.76 1.09 11.54
N TYR A 35 -0.78 0.81 10.23
CA TYR A 35 -0.80 1.86 9.20
C TYR A 35 -2.08 2.72 9.22
N SER A 36 -3.18 2.20 9.78
CA SER A 36 -4.43 2.96 9.89
C SER A 36 -4.33 4.21 10.77
N PHE A 37 -3.41 4.26 11.72
CA PHE A 37 -3.31 5.36 12.68
C PHE A 37 -1.90 5.94 12.87
N VAL A 38 -0.83 5.16 12.66
CA VAL A 38 0.55 5.64 12.90
C VAL A 38 0.90 6.85 12.05
N PRO A 39 0.59 6.94 10.73
CA PRO A 39 0.89 8.12 9.92
C PRO A 39 0.26 9.40 10.49
N PHE A 40 -0.95 9.30 11.04
CA PHE A 40 -1.65 10.43 11.64
C PHE A 40 -0.99 10.91 12.95
N VAL A 41 -0.60 9.97 13.81
CA VAL A 41 0.08 10.29 15.07
C VAL A 41 1.50 10.81 14.80
N SER A 42 2.25 10.13 13.94
CA SER A 42 3.63 10.49 13.62
C SER A 42 3.73 11.83 12.88
N GLY A 43 2.78 12.14 12.00
CA GLY A 43 2.70 13.45 11.34
C GLY A 43 2.60 14.59 12.35
N ARG A 44 1.67 14.48 13.33
CA ARG A 44 1.53 15.48 14.39
C ARG A 44 2.78 15.61 15.28
N LEU A 45 3.41 14.48 15.60
CA LEU A 45 4.64 14.48 16.39
C LEU A 45 5.80 15.04 15.59
N CYS A 46 5.89 14.75 14.30
CA CYS A 46 6.90 15.28 13.40
C CYS A 46 6.83 16.81 13.29
N ASP A 47 5.62 17.38 13.29
CA ASP A 47 5.44 18.84 13.28
C ASP A 47 5.98 19.52 14.55
N ARG A 48 6.07 18.80 15.67
CA ARG A 48 6.57 19.30 16.96
C ARG A 48 8.02 18.91 17.24
N SER A 49 8.59 17.98 16.47
CA SER A 49 9.91 17.39 16.72
C SER A 49 10.82 17.54 15.49
N SER A 50 12.05 17.05 15.58
CA SER A 50 13.00 17.03 14.47
C SER A 50 12.54 16.09 13.36
N ARG A 51 12.30 16.61 12.15
CA ARG A 51 11.97 15.80 10.96
C ARG A 51 13.09 14.83 10.60
N LYS A 52 14.34 15.28 10.74
CA LYS A 52 15.53 14.46 10.59
C LYS A 52 15.52 13.26 11.53
N ALA A 53 15.21 13.49 12.83
CA ALA A 53 15.15 12.42 13.82
C ALA A 53 14.05 11.37 13.48
N PHE A 54 12.90 11.81 12.95
CA PHE A 54 11.85 10.90 12.50
C PHE A 54 12.28 10.05 11.31
N VAL A 55 12.90 10.64 10.28
CA VAL A 55 13.39 9.90 9.11
C VAL A 55 14.46 8.89 9.52
N SER A 56 15.48 9.36 10.28
CA SER A 56 16.58 8.49 10.71
C SER A 56 16.11 7.41 11.67
N GLY A 57 15.28 7.76 12.65
CA GLY A 57 14.71 6.83 13.61
C GLY A 57 13.83 5.76 12.94
N SER A 58 13.03 6.15 11.95
CA SER A 58 12.22 5.23 11.15
C SER A 58 13.07 4.23 10.38
N LEU A 59 14.15 4.67 9.74
CA LEU A 59 15.06 3.79 9.01
C LEU A 59 15.79 2.84 9.97
N ILE A 60 16.26 3.32 11.11
CA ILE A 60 16.94 2.48 12.12
C ILE A 60 15.95 1.45 12.71
N SER A 61 14.73 1.88 13.04
CA SER A 61 13.67 1.00 13.55
C SER A 61 13.23 -0.03 12.52
N TYR A 62 13.16 0.35 11.21
CA TYR A 62 12.91 -0.58 10.13
C TYR A 62 14.02 -1.64 10.02
N GLY A 63 15.29 -1.25 10.12
CA GLY A 63 16.42 -2.17 10.16
C GLY A 63 16.36 -3.11 11.37
N LEU A 64 15.94 -2.59 12.55
CA LEU A 64 15.70 -3.44 13.72
C LEU A 64 14.63 -4.50 13.45
N SER A 65 13.54 -4.15 12.77
CA SER A 65 12.53 -5.14 12.37
C SER A 65 13.12 -6.22 11.46
N CYS A 66 14.00 -5.84 10.52
CA CYS A 66 14.69 -6.80 9.65
C CYS A 66 15.63 -7.72 10.43
N LEU A 67 16.34 -7.19 11.42
CA LEU A 67 17.16 -8.00 12.33
C LEU A 67 16.28 -9.01 13.08
N LEU A 68 15.19 -8.57 13.69
CA LEU A 68 14.27 -9.43 14.43
C LEU A 68 13.66 -10.53 13.55
N TYR A 69 13.29 -10.23 12.30
CA TYR A 69 12.85 -11.25 11.34
C TYR A 69 13.91 -12.32 11.08
N SER A 70 15.19 -11.95 11.03
CA SER A 70 16.27 -12.93 10.80
C SER A 70 16.56 -13.83 12.00
N LEU A 71 16.18 -13.39 13.21
CA LEU A 71 16.46 -14.08 14.48
C LEU A 71 15.33 -15.01 14.93
N THR A 72 14.14 -14.90 14.38
CA THR A 72 12.98 -15.73 14.78
C THR A 72 12.44 -16.56 13.62
N GLU A 73 11.96 -17.74 13.95
CA GLU A 73 11.24 -18.64 13.05
C GLU A 73 9.78 -18.85 13.53
N ASP A 74 9.44 -18.29 14.70
CA ASP A 74 8.09 -18.37 15.26
C ASP A 74 7.13 -17.43 14.51
N PRO A 75 6.10 -17.97 13.82
CA PRO A 75 5.12 -17.18 13.10
C PRO A 75 4.36 -16.17 13.96
N LEU A 76 4.17 -16.45 15.26
CA LEU A 76 3.48 -15.52 16.15
C LEU A 76 4.32 -14.27 16.41
N LEU A 77 5.63 -14.41 16.58
CA LEU A 77 6.54 -13.29 16.74
C LEU A 77 6.60 -12.41 15.49
N LEU A 78 6.43 -13.01 14.29
CA LEU A 78 6.39 -12.25 13.04
C LEU A 78 5.23 -11.24 13.00
N VAL A 79 4.11 -11.50 13.71
CA VAL A 79 2.98 -10.56 13.82
C VAL A 79 3.43 -9.26 14.51
N PHE A 80 4.13 -9.38 15.64
CA PHE A 80 4.62 -8.22 16.39
C PHE A 80 5.74 -7.47 15.65
N ILE A 81 6.63 -8.22 15.00
CA ILE A 81 7.70 -7.62 14.19
C ILE A 81 7.10 -6.87 12.99
N LYS A 82 6.03 -7.40 12.38
CA LYS A 82 5.29 -6.73 11.30
C LYS A 82 4.67 -5.42 11.76
N ALA A 83 4.12 -5.39 12.97
CA ALA A 83 3.61 -4.17 13.57
C ALA A 83 4.73 -3.11 13.76
N LEU A 84 5.92 -3.51 14.22
CA LEU A 84 7.10 -2.64 14.34
C LEU A 84 7.57 -2.14 12.97
N GLU A 85 7.68 -3.02 11.97
CA GLU A 85 8.03 -2.66 10.59
C GLU A 85 7.09 -1.57 10.04
N TRP A 86 5.78 -1.78 10.16
CA TRP A 86 4.79 -0.85 9.63
C TRP A 86 4.66 0.43 10.46
N SER A 87 4.99 0.40 11.74
CA SER A 87 5.17 1.62 12.55
C SER A 87 6.29 2.48 12.00
N SER A 88 7.41 1.85 11.63
CA SER A 88 8.54 2.54 11.03
C SER A 88 8.18 3.16 9.67
N ILE A 89 7.48 2.42 8.81
CA ILE A 89 7.01 2.91 7.51
C ILE A 89 6.01 4.06 7.70
N GLY A 90 5.05 3.91 8.62
CA GLY A 90 4.03 4.92 8.91
C GLY A 90 4.60 6.21 9.51
N ALA A 91 5.74 6.14 10.19
CA ALA A 91 6.43 7.32 10.71
C ALA A 91 7.35 7.99 9.67
N PHE A 92 7.88 7.21 8.73
CA PHE A 92 8.78 7.70 7.68
C PHE A 92 8.10 8.66 6.70
N TRP A 93 6.91 8.29 6.20
CA TRP A 93 6.26 9.01 5.10
C TRP A 93 5.91 10.47 5.45
N PRO A 94 5.21 10.78 6.55
CA PRO A 94 4.90 12.16 6.90
C PRO A 94 6.15 13.02 7.11
N ALA A 95 7.21 12.45 7.69
CA ALA A 95 8.46 13.17 7.93
C ALA A 95 9.19 13.49 6.62
N MET A 96 9.20 12.55 5.67
CA MET A 96 9.82 12.74 4.35
C MET A 96 9.05 13.76 3.50
N GLU A 97 7.71 13.66 3.48
CA GLU A 97 6.87 14.60 2.75
C GLU A 97 7.00 16.03 3.32
N ALA A 98 7.10 16.16 4.63
CA ALA A 98 7.34 17.44 5.29
C ALA A 98 8.72 18.03 4.94
N LEU A 99 9.79 17.20 4.87
CA LEU A 99 11.11 17.64 4.42
C LEU A 99 11.09 18.11 2.97
N ILE A 100 10.36 17.42 2.10
CA ILE A 100 10.19 17.82 0.69
C ILE A 100 9.44 19.15 0.60
N ALA A 101 8.37 19.32 1.38
CA ALA A 101 7.61 20.58 1.41
C ALA A 101 8.46 21.79 1.85
N ASP A 102 9.47 21.57 2.71
CA ASP A 102 10.40 22.63 3.16
C ASP A 102 11.46 23.03 2.11
N SER A 103 11.57 22.32 1.00
CA SER A 103 12.58 22.62 -0.03
C SER A 103 12.32 23.92 -0.81
N GLY A 104 11.21 24.62 -0.52
CA GLY A 104 10.80 25.89 -1.13
C GLY A 104 10.00 25.72 -2.41
N ASP A 105 9.07 26.65 -2.65
CA ASP A 105 8.08 26.57 -3.74
C ASP A 105 8.69 26.41 -5.13
N ALA A 106 9.84 27.06 -5.41
CA ALA A 106 10.49 27.00 -6.71
C ALA A 106 11.05 25.61 -7.08
N GLN A 107 11.33 24.75 -6.09
CA GLN A 107 11.92 23.41 -6.30
C GLN A 107 10.95 22.29 -5.95
N LEU A 108 9.83 22.61 -5.31
CA LEU A 108 8.89 21.64 -4.75
C LEU A 108 8.34 20.69 -5.83
N GLU A 109 7.90 21.23 -6.96
CA GLU A 109 7.28 20.43 -8.03
C GLU A 109 8.26 19.41 -8.63
N GLU A 110 9.50 19.82 -8.91
CA GLU A 110 10.53 18.92 -9.45
C GLU A 110 10.98 17.89 -8.39
N THR A 111 11.10 18.29 -7.13
CA THR A 111 11.45 17.39 -6.03
C THR A 111 10.36 16.33 -5.80
N LEU A 112 9.08 16.73 -5.80
CA LEU A 112 7.95 15.81 -5.72
C LEU A 112 7.90 14.85 -6.91
N LYS A 113 8.18 15.34 -8.12
CA LYS A 113 8.24 14.50 -9.32
C LYS A 113 9.33 13.44 -9.20
N ARG A 114 10.54 13.80 -8.79
CA ARG A 114 11.66 12.88 -8.57
C ARG A 114 11.36 11.87 -7.46
N PHE A 115 10.77 12.34 -6.36
CA PHE A 115 10.34 11.48 -5.25
C PHE A 115 9.32 10.45 -5.70
N ASN A 116 8.26 10.88 -6.40
CA ASN A 116 7.21 9.98 -6.89
C ASN A 116 7.75 8.96 -7.91
N LEU A 117 8.66 9.37 -8.78
CA LEU A 117 9.31 8.48 -9.74
C LEU A 117 10.18 7.44 -9.02
N SER A 118 10.98 7.87 -8.05
CA SER A 118 11.83 6.97 -7.24
C SER A 118 11.00 5.99 -6.44
N TRP A 119 9.93 6.46 -5.79
CA TRP A 119 9.03 5.61 -5.02
C TRP A 119 8.29 4.61 -5.92
N GLY A 120 7.73 5.08 -7.04
CA GLY A 120 7.01 4.22 -7.98
C GLY A 120 7.91 3.11 -8.54
N THR A 121 9.12 3.45 -8.99
CA THR A 121 10.12 2.47 -9.45
C THR A 121 10.50 1.48 -8.36
N ALA A 122 10.73 1.97 -7.14
CA ALA A 122 11.09 1.14 -6.00
C ALA A 122 10.01 0.12 -5.62
N MET A 123 8.75 0.49 -5.75
CA MET A 123 7.60 -0.42 -5.50
C MET A 123 7.47 -1.52 -6.56
N ILE A 124 7.89 -1.23 -7.80
CA ILE A 124 7.89 -2.23 -8.88
C ILE A 124 9.03 -3.23 -8.70
N VAL A 125 10.25 -2.73 -8.47
CA VAL A 125 11.48 -3.53 -8.50
C VAL A 125 11.73 -4.26 -7.16
N GLY A 126 11.24 -3.70 -6.05
CA GLY A 126 11.47 -4.25 -4.72
C GLY A 126 11.10 -5.74 -4.57
N PRO A 127 9.88 -6.16 -4.91
CA PRO A 127 9.48 -7.57 -4.81
C PRO A 127 10.33 -8.50 -5.69
N LEU A 128 10.71 -8.08 -6.89
CA LEU A 128 11.59 -8.88 -7.75
C LEU A 128 12.97 -9.08 -7.10
N ILE A 129 13.57 -8.01 -6.56
CA ILE A 129 14.83 -8.12 -5.82
C ILE A 129 14.67 -9.08 -4.64
N GLY A 130 13.58 -8.98 -3.88
CA GLY A 130 13.28 -9.89 -2.77
C GLY A 130 13.23 -11.35 -3.23
N GLY A 131 12.51 -11.63 -4.32
CA GLY A 131 12.41 -12.96 -4.90
C GLY A 131 13.76 -13.51 -5.38
N VAL A 132 14.58 -12.69 -6.05
CA VAL A 132 15.95 -13.05 -6.46
C VAL A 132 16.82 -13.39 -5.25
N LEU A 133 16.81 -12.56 -4.21
CA LEU A 133 17.61 -12.77 -3.02
C LEU A 133 17.26 -14.08 -2.30
N ILE A 134 15.97 -14.41 -2.21
CA ILE A 134 15.52 -15.67 -1.64
C ILE A 134 16.00 -16.85 -2.49
N SER A 135 15.85 -16.77 -3.82
CA SER A 135 16.19 -17.85 -4.73
C SER A 135 17.68 -18.10 -4.86
N VAL A 136 18.52 -17.05 -4.79
CA VAL A 136 19.97 -17.16 -4.99
C VAL A 136 20.73 -17.48 -3.69
N TRP A 137 20.26 -16.94 -2.56
CA TRP A 137 20.97 -17.08 -1.30
C TRP A 137 20.17 -17.83 -0.23
N SER A 138 19.14 -17.22 0.34
CA SER A 138 18.32 -17.84 1.38
C SER A 138 17.07 -17.00 1.66
N ALA A 139 16.09 -17.62 2.34
CA ALA A 139 14.89 -16.94 2.79
C ALA A 139 15.17 -15.75 3.76
N LYS A 140 16.33 -15.77 4.45
CA LYS A 140 16.76 -14.68 5.37
C LYS A 140 17.54 -13.57 4.66
N ALA A 141 18.04 -13.78 3.43
CA ALA A 141 18.87 -12.81 2.71
C ALA A 141 18.20 -11.44 2.53
N PRO A 142 16.90 -11.32 2.19
CA PRO A 142 16.21 -10.05 2.12
C PRO A 142 16.27 -9.25 3.42
N PHE A 143 16.20 -9.92 4.56
CA PHE A 143 16.25 -9.28 5.89
C PHE A 143 17.64 -8.72 6.18
N TYR A 144 18.71 -9.50 5.96
CA TYR A 144 20.09 -9.03 6.17
C TYR A 144 20.46 -7.85 5.29
N ILE A 145 20.11 -7.91 3.99
CA ILE A 145 20.39 -6.80 3.06
C ILE A 145 19.57 -5.56 3.45
N SER A 146 18.29 -5.74 3.78
CA SER A 146 17.44 -4.61 4.18
C SER A 146 17.90 -3.99 5.51
N LEU A 147 18.41 -4.79 6.45
CA LEU A 147 19.01 -4.30 7.69
C LEU A 147 20.22 -3.40 7.40
N VAL A 148 21.20 -3.91 6.63
CA VAL A 148 22.43 -3.17 6.33
C VAL A 148 22.13 -1.87 5.58
N VAL A 149 21.29 -1.95 4.54
CA VAL A 149 20.93 -0.78 3.73
C VAL A 149 20.13 0.23 4.54
N SER A 150 19.19 -0.24 5.37
CA SER A 150 18.36 0.64 6.19
C SER A 150 19.16 1.37 7.26
N TRP A 151 20.07 0.67 7.94
CA TRP A 151 20.95 1.29 8.94
C TRP A 151 21.98 2.22 8.30
N PHE A 152 22.54 1.84 7.15
CA PHE A 152 23.44 2.71 6.41
C PHE A 152 22.76 4.05 6.06
N PHE A 153 21.58 4.02 5.44
CA PHE A 153 20.84 5.23 5.12
C PHE A 153 20.28 5.95 6.35
N GLY A 154 19.92 5.22 7.40
CA GLY A 154 19.50 5.78 8.68
C GLY A 154 20.61 6.62 9.33
N LEU A 155 21.83 6.09 9.39
CA LEU A 155 23.00 6.81 9.91
C LEU A 155 23.43 7.94 8.97
N LEU A 156 23.44 7.70 7.66
CA LEU A 156 23.78 8.72 6.65
C LEU A 156 22.81 9.91 6.74
N SER A 157 21.52 9.65 6.95
CA SER A 157 20.50 10.71 7.08
C SER A 157 20.74 11.61 8.29
N LEU A 158 21.35 11.10 9.38
CA LEU A 158 21.76 11.92 10.54
C LEU A 158 22.87 12.93 10.19
N VAL A 159 23.64 12.68 9.16
CA VAL A 159 24.73 13.57 8.72
C VAL A 159 24.26 14.50 7.59
N VAL A 160 23.57 13.94 6.59
CA VAL A 160 23.25 14.63 5.33
C VAL A 160 22.02 15.52 5.45
N ILE A 161 21.00 15.12 6.21
CA ILE A 161 19.78 15.93 6.34
C ILE A 161 20.05 17.11 7.23
N ALA A 162 20.03 18.33 6.65
CA ALA A 162 20.00 19.58 7.41
C ALA A 162 18.58 19.81 7.94
N GLU A 163 18.43 20.17 9.21
CA GLU A 163 17.14 20.62 9.71
C GLU A 163 16.82 22.02 9.17
N PRO A 164 15.69 22.19 8.47
CA PRO A 164 15.29 23.51 8.04
C PRO A 164 15.02 24.39 9.26
N SER A 165 15.50 25.65 9.22
CA SER A 165 15.19 26.64 10.26
C SER A 165 13.67 26.82 10.30
N ARG A 166 13.04 26.43 11.41
CA ARG A 166 11.58 26.56 11.61
C ARG A 166 11.17 28.02 11.55
N LYS A 167 10.56 28.46 10.47
CA LYS A 167 9.66 29.60 10.52
C LYS A 167 8.41 29.14 11.24
N HIS A 168 8.25 29.59 12.46
CA HIS A 168 7.08 29.32 13.30
C HIS A 168 5.89 30.12 12.74
N ASP A 169 5.20 29.58 11.75
CA ASP A 169 3.88 30.09 11.36
C ASP A 169 2.87 29.61 12.40
N ALA A 170 2.69 30.43 13.43
CA ALA A 170 1.81 30.18 14.59
C ALA A 170 0.29 30.21 14.25
N ASN A 171 -0.10 30.03 12.99
CA ASN A 171 -1.48 30.25 12.55
C ASN A 171 -2.17 29.02 11.92
N THR A 172 -1.82 27.79 12.32
CA THR A 172 -2.45 26.58 11.74
C THR A 172 -3.45 25.87 12.67
N ASP A 173 -3.80 26.45 13.80
CA ASP A 173 -4.87 25.92 14.69
C ASP A 173 -6.27 26.52 14.42
N ALA A 174 -6.55 26.94 13.19
CA ALA A 174 -7.93 27.20 12.78
C ALA A 174 -8.65 25.85 12.70
N GLY A 175 -9.45 25.54 13.72
CA GLY A 175 -10.35 24.39 13.75
C GLY A 175 -11.21 24.34 12.51
N ILE A 176 -10.76 23.61 11.51
CA ILE A 176 -11.41 23.50 10.20
C ILE A 176 -12.58 22.56 10.37
N LYS A 177 -13.76 23.12 10.61
CA LYS A 177 -15.02 22.41 10.42
C LYS A 177 -15.11 22.05 8.95
N PRO A 178 -15.34 20.77 8.58
CA PRO A 178 -15.55 20.38 7.19
C PRO A 178 -16.83 21.09 6.68
N ARG A 179 -16.67 22.17 5.94
CA ARG A 179 -17.73 22.79 5.17
C ARG A 179 -17.87 21.97 3.88
N GLY A 180 -18.43 20.79 4.02
CA GLY A 180 -18.80 19.99 2.88
C GLY A 180 -20.13 20.48 2.35
N ASP A 181 -20.12 21.12 1.17
CA ASP A 181 -21.36 21.30 0.42
C ASP A 181 -21.96 19.92 0.16
N MET A 182 -23.15 19.68 0.74
CA MET A 182 -23.83 18.37 0.74
C MET A 182 -24.42 18.00 -0.64
N GLU A 183 -24.16 18.79 -1.67
CA GLU A 183 -24.93 18.77 -2.92
C GLU A 183 -24.58 17.67 -3.93
N ASN A 184 -23.64 16.78 -3.68
CA ASN A 184 -23.52 15.55 -4.48
C ASN A 184 -22.70 14.47 -3.76
N GLN A 185 -23.36 13.59 -3.00
CA GLN A 185 -22.71 12.52 -2.26
C GLN A 185 -22.20 11.36 -3.14
N SER A 186 -22.71 11.26 -4.36
CA SER A 186 -22.46 10.16 -5.28
C SER A 186 -20.96 9.91 -5.61
N PRO A 187 -20.14 10.93 -5.93
CA PRO A 187 -18.74 10.69 -6.26
C PRO A 187 -17.88 10.30 -5.06
N ILE A 188 -18.22 10.75 -3.84
CA ILE A 188 -17.40 10.47 -2.66
C ILE A 188 -17.60 9.04 -2.16
N VAL A 189 -18.83 8.52 -2.18
CA VAL A 189 -19.09 7.11 -1.81
C VAL A 189 -18.34 6.17 -2.76
N ALA A 190 -18.37 6.45 -4.07
CA ALA A 190 -17.62 5.67 -5.04
C ALA A 190 -16.11 5.73 -4.77
N ALA A 191 -15.57 6.88 -4.39
CA ALA A 191 -14.15 7.04 -4.07
C ALA A 191 -13.76 6.27 -2.80
N LEU A 192 -14.53 6.40 -1.71
CA LEU A 192 -14.24 5.73 -0.44
C LEU A 192 -14.37 4.21 -0.53
N THR A 193 -15.41 3.71 -1.22
CA THR A 193 -15.57 2.27 -1.46
C THR A 193 -14.51 1.70 -2.40
N SER A 194 -14.10 2.47 -3.43
CA SER A 194 -13.01 2.07 -4.32
C SER A 194 -11.67 1.96 -3.61
N ILE A 195 -11.31 2.93 -2.74
CA ILE A 195 -10.02 2.89 -2.06
C ILE A 195 -9.96 1.78 -1.01
N PHE A 196 -11.06 1.53 -0.30
CA PHE A 196 -11.16 0.39 0.61
C PHE A 196 -11.04 -0.95 -0.14
N LEU A 197 -11.75 -1.12 -1.27
CA LEU A 197 -11.64 -2.29 -2.12
C LEU A 197 -10.21 -2.49 -2.63
N PHE A 198 -9.62 -1.42 -3.19
CA PHE A 198 -8.24 -1.42 -3.67
C PHE A 198 -7.28 -1.92 -2.61
N SER A 199 -7.30 -1.31 -1.42
CA SER A 199 -6.37 -1.66 -0.35
C SER A 199 -6.62 -3.05 0.22
N SER A 200 -7.88 -3.52 0.29
CA SER A 200 -8.21 -4.88 0.70
C SER A 200 -7.62 -5.92 -0.26
N ILE A 201 -7.80 -5.72 -1.57
CA ILE A 201 -7.25 -6.64 -2.59
C ILE A 201 -5.73 -6.58 -2.63
N VAL A 202 -5.14 -5.39 -2.58
CA VAL A 202 -3.68 -5.26 -2.53
C VAL A 202 -3.11 -5.91 -1.26
N GLY A 203 -3.80 -5.78 -0.13
CA GLY A 203 -3.43 -6.47 1.11
C GLY A 203 -3.42 -8.00 0.94
N ILE A 204 -4.44 -8.57 0.30
CA ILE A 204 -4.49 -10.01 -0.04
C ILE A 204 -3.33 -10.40 -0.96
N ILE A 205 -3.10 -9.63 -2.03
CA ILE A 205 -2.04 -9.89 -3.02
C ILE A 205 -0.65 -9.86 -2.37
N LEU A 206 -0.37 -8.85 -1.54
CA LEU A 206 0.96 -8.69 -0.97
C LEU A 206 1.23 -9.64 0.22
N SER A 207 0.19 -10.04 0.95
CA SER A 207 0.34 -10.88 2.14
C SER A 207 0.08 -12.36 1.86
N LEU A 208 -1.02 -12.70 1.16
CA LEU A 208 -1.46 -14.09 1.03
C LEU A 208 -0.97 -14.75 -0.27
N PHE A 209 -0.82 -14.01 -1.37
CA PHE A 209 -0.39 -14.62 -2.62
C PHE A 209 1.01 -15.25 -2.56
N PRO A 210 2.04 -14.61 -1.97
CA PRO A 210 3.36 -15.25 -1.89
C PRO A 210 3.33 -16.56 -1.11
N SER A 211 2.52 -16.63 -0.05
CA SER A 211 2.32 -17.85 0.74
C SER A 211 1.58 -18.94 -0.05
N TYR A 212 0.53 -18.58 -0.80
CA TYR A 212 -0.21 -19.50 -1.66
C TYR A 212 0.64 -20.01 -2.82
N ALA A 213 1.46 -19.14 -3.41
CA ALA A 213 2.35 -19.50 -4.50
C ALA A 213 3.44 -20.49 -4.06
N VAL A 214 3.93 -20.40 -2.81
CA VAL A 214 4.84 -21.40 -2.24
C VAL A 214 4.18 -22.79 -2.19
N ASP A 215 2.89 -22.88 -1.85
CA ASP A 215 2.17 -24.17 -1.83
C ASP A 215 1.97 -24.76 -3.24
N LEU A 216 2.00 -23.91 -4.28
CA LEU A 216 1.98 -24.32 -5.68
C LEU A 216 3.37 -24.59 -6.26
N GLU A 217 4.40 -24.65 -5.38
CA GLU A 217 5.80 -24.88 -5.76
C GLU A 217 6.35 -23.83 -6.73
N ILE A 218 5.73 -22.63 -6.79
CA ILE A 218 6.20 -21.49 -7.57
C ILE A 218 7.45 -20.92 -6.87
N SER A 219 8.53 -20.77 -7.62
CA SER A 219 9.78 -20.27 -7.07
C SER A 219 9.68 -18.82 -6.57
N PRO A 220 10.45 -18.41 -5.56
CA PRO A 220 10.44 -17.03 -5.07
C PRO A 220 10.78 -15.99 -6.15
N PHE A 221 11.61 -16.34 -7.13
CA PHE A 221 11.91 -15.51 -8.28
C PHE A 221 10.65 -15.27 -9.14
N GLU A 222 9.89 -16.32 -9.45
CA GLU A 222 8.66 -16.22 -10.23
C GLU A 222 7.58 -15.42 -9.47
N ILE A 223 7.47 -15.60 -8.14
CA ILE A 223 6.59 -14.78 -7.29
C ILE A 223 6.99 -13.30 -7.41
N GLY A 224 8.28 -13.01 -7.41
CA GLY A 224 8.81 -11.67 -7.65
C GLY A 224 8.42 -11.10 -9.01
N LEU A 225 8.50 -11.91 -10.09
CA LEU A 225 8.09 -11.53 -11.45
C LEU A 225 6.58 -11.26 -11.54
N ILE A 226 5.75 -12.10 -10.94
CA ILE A 226 4.30 -11.91 -10.89
C ILE A 226 3.96 -10.59 -10.18
N THR A 227 4.60 -10.33 -9.05
CA THR A 227 4.39 -9.07 -8.29
C THR A 227 4.93 -7.85 -9.05
N LEU A 228 6.03 -8.00 -9.80
CA LEU A 228 6.54 -6.96 -10.70
C LEU A 228 5.51 -6.61 -11.79
N ALA A 229 4.85 -7.61 -12.40
CA ALA A 229 3.79 -7.38 -13.38
C ALA A 229 2.64 -6.54 -12.81
N PHE A 230 2.21 -6.82 -11.57
CA PHE A 230 1.25 -5.99 -10.83
C PHE A 230 1.73 -4.54 -10.69
N GLY A 231 2.94 -4.34 -10.19
CA GLY A 231 3.52 -3.01 -9.98
C GLY A 231 3.65 -2.20 -11.27
N ALA A 232 4.17 -2.82 -12.33
CA ALA A 232 4.35 -2.19 -13.64
C ALA A 232 3.00 -1.75 -14.24
N SER A 233 2.01 -2.65 -14.26
CA SER A 233 0.66 -2.34 -14.76
C SER A 233 0.00 -1.22 -13.95
N ARG A 234 0.15 -1.21 -12.62
CA ARG A 234 -0.38 -0.17 -11.74
C ARG A 234 0.20 1.21 -12.07
N VAL A 235 1.51 1.30 -12.29
CA VAL A 235 2.17 2.57 -12.62
C VAL A 235 1.73 3.06 -14.00
N VAL A 236 1.64 2.18 -14.99
CA VAL A 236 1.12 2.52 -16.33
C VAL A 236 -0.32 3.03 -16.24
N ALA A 237 -1.18 2.33 -15.52
CA ALA A 237 -2.58 2.74 -15.32
C ALA A 237 -2.69 4.09 -14.61
N PHE A 238 -1.88 4.32 -13.57
CA PHE A 238 -1.83 5.59 -12.85
C PHE A 238 -1.39 6.74 -13.78
N HIS A 239 -0.35 6.53 -14.60
CA HIS A 239 0.12 7.51 -15.55
C HIS A 239 -0.93 7.85 -16.65
N GLN A 240 -1.72 6.86 -17.06
CA GLN A 240 -2.78 7.03 -18.06
C GLN A 240 -4.12 7.54 -17.48
N ALA A 241 -4.24 7.63 -16.14
CA ALA A 241 -5.49 7.92 -15.46
C ALA A 241 -6.19 9.19 -15.99
N ASN A 242 -5.42 10.29 -16.18
CA ASN A 242 -5.97 11.56 -16.70
C ASN A 242 -6.54 11.40 -18.13
N ARG A 243 -5.88 10.64 -19.01
CA ARG A 243 -6.35 10.38 -20.36
C ARG A 243 -7.61 9.52 -20.37
N ILE A 244 -7.68 8.54 -19.47
CA ILE A 244 -8.84 7.67 -19.28
C ILE A 244 -10.00 8.47 -18.71
N GLU A 245 -9.77 9.36 -17.72
CA GLU A 245 -10.78 10.24 -17.15
C GLU A 245 -11.38 11.17 -18.20
N ALA A 246 -10.57 11.75 -19.07
CA ALA A 246 -11.03 12.63 -20.16
C ALA A 246 -11.99 11.91 -21.13
N ARG A 247 -11.79 10.62 -21.38
CA ARG A 247 -12.62 9.81 -22.30
C ARG A 247 -13.87 9.23 -21.64
N LEU A 248 -13.72 8.65 -20.44
CA LEU A 248 -14.77 7.85 -19.79
C LEU A 248 -15.61 8.63 -18.78
N LYS A 249 -15.17 9.79 -18.32
CA LYS A 249 -15.66 10.51 -17.14
C LYS A 249 -15.47 9.71 -15.84
N ARG A 250 -15.35 10.41 -14.72
CA ARG A 250 -14.97 9.84 -13.42
C ARG A 250 -15.84 8.68 -12.90
N PRO A 251 -17.20 8.74 -12.98
CA PRO A 251 -18.03 7.63 -12.51
C PRO A 251 -17.77 6.30 -13.24
N ARG A 252 -17.40 6.36 -14.54
CA ARG A 252 -17.06 5.14 -15.30
C ARG A 252 -15.66 4.63 -14.98
N MET A 253 -14.74 5.51 -14.54
CA MET A 253 -13.42 5.07 -14.08
C MET A 253 -13.51 4.18 -12.84
N PHE A 254 -14.37 4.53 -11.88
CA PHE A 254 -14.59 3.68 -10.70
C PHE A 254 -15.11 2.30 -11.10
N LEU A 255 -16.10 2.25 -11.98
CA LEU A 255 -16.63 0.99 -12.49
C LEU A 255 -15.56 0.17 -13.24
N LEU A 256 -14.75 0.82 -14.08
CA LEU A 256 -13.65 0.16 -14.81
C LEU A 256 -12.63 -0.44 -13.84
N GLY A 257 -12.15 0.35 -12.87
CA GLY A 257 -11.20 -0.11 -11.86
C GLY A 257 -11.75 -1.27 -11.03
N THR A 258 -12.98 -1.15 -10.54
CA THR A 258 -13.66 -2.21 -9.76
C THR A 258 -13.90 -3.48 -10.59
N THR A 259 -14.29 -3.35 -11.88
CA THR A 259 -14.45 -4.50 -12.78
C THR A 259 -13.11 -5.21 -13.03
N ALA A 260 -12.04 -4.47 -13.25
CA ALA A 260 -10.72 -5.06 -13.42
C ALA A 260 -10.27 -5.82 -12.15
N LEU A 261 -10.52 -5.27 -10.95
CA LEU A 261 -10.24 -5.95 -9.68
C LEU A 261 -11.10 -7.22 -9.52
N ALA A 262 -12.38 -7.18 -9.91
CA ALA A 262 -13.25 -8.36 -9.90
C ALA A 262 -12.75 -9.46 -10.84
N ILE A 263 -12.44 -9.11 -12.10
CA ILE A 263 -11.92 -10.04 -13.09
C ILE A 263 -10.58 -10.63 -12.64
N GLY A 264 -9.65 -9.81 -12.17
CA GLY A 264 -8.37 -10.25 -11.64
C GLY A 264 -8.55 -11.25 -10.49
N SER A 265 -9.47 -10.97 -9.56
CA SER A 265 -9.78 -11.86 -8.43
C SER A 265 -10.34 -13.19 -8.89
N LEU A 266 -11.33 -13.18 -9.79
CA LEU A 266 -11.95 -14.39 -10.31
C LEU A 266 -10.96 -15.25 -11.10
N LEU A 267 -10.17 -14.64 -11.97
CA LEU A 267 -9.16 -15.35 -12.74
C LEU A 267 -8.08 -15.94 -11.83
N THR A 268 -7.62 -15.22 -10.80
CA THR A 268 -6.62 -15.73 -9.86
C THR A 268 -7.16 -16.91 -9.05
N PHE A 269 -8.44 -16.92 -8.71
CA PHE A 269 -9.06 -18.05 -8.02
C PHE A 269 -8.96 -19.38 -8.82
N TYR A 270 -9.07 -19.31 -10.15
CA TYR A 270 -8.95 -20.48 -11.03
C TYR A 270 -7.54 -20.71 -11.59
N SER A 271 -6.58 -19.84 -11.24
CA SER A 271 -5.23 -19.93 -11.79
C SER A 271 -4.35 -20.88 -10.99
N SER A 272 -3.47 -21.59 -11.71
CA SER A 272 -2.46 -22.49 -11.13
C SER A 272 -1.09 -22.39 -11.81
N SER A 273 -0.94 -21.55 -12.84
CA SER A 273 0.30 -21.43 -13.60
C SER A 273 0.87 -20.01 -13.56
N VAL A 274 2.20 -19.91 -13.61
CA VAL A 274 2.92 -18.64 -13.57
C VAL A 274 2.48 -17.64 -14.64
N PRO A 275 2.36 -18.03 -15.95
CA PRO A 275 1.92 -17.09 -16.98
C PRO A 275 0.51 -16.56 -16.73
N LEU A 276 -0.39 -17.40 -16.21
CA LEU A 276 -1.76 -16.99 -15.93
C LEU A 276 -1.81 -16.06 -14.73
N PHE A 277 -1.03 -16.31 -13.66
CA PHE A 277 -0.89 -15.38 -12.55
C PHE A 277 -0.30 -14.04 -13.01
N MET A 278 0.71 -14.02 -13.87
CA MET A 278 1.26 -12.78 -14.44
C MET A 278 0.17 -11.98 -15.15
N PHE A 279 -0.66 -12.62 -15.98
CA PHE A 279 -1.80 -11.96 -16.62
C PHE A 279 -2.82 -11.42 -15.60
N CYS A 280 -3.20 -12.22 -14.61
CA CYS A 280 -4.10 -11.78 -13.53
C CYS A 280 -3.56 -10.55 -12.80
N PHE A 281 -2.27 -10.54 -12.51
CA PHE A 281 -1.62 -9.45 -11.78
C PHE A 281 -1.44 -8.19 -12.64
N LEU A 282 -1.33 -8.32 -13.97
CA LEU A 282 -1.45 -7.17 -14.88
C LEU A 282 -2.87 -6.56 -14.80
N VAL A 283 -3.91 -7.39 -14.79
CA VAL A 283 -5.31 -6.94 -14.66
C VAL A 283 -5.54 -6.29 -13.29
N PHE A 284 -5.05 -6.90 -12.21
CA PHE A 284 -5.09 -6.31 -10.87
C PHE A 284 -4.38 -4.96 -10.80
N GLY A 285 -3.17 -4.88 -11.35
CA GLY A 285 -2.37 -3.65 -11.34
C GLY A 285 -3.09 -2.51 -12.06
N PHE A 286 -3.67 -2.80 -13.22
CA PHE A 286 -4.49 -1.85 -13.97
C PHE A 286 -5.68 -1.35 -13.13
N GLY A 287 -6.49 -2.27 -12.58
CA GLY A 287 -7.63 -1.93 -11.72
C GLY A 287 -7.24 -1.12 -10.50
N ALA A 288 -6.15 -1.51 -9.84
CA ALA A 288 -5.60 -0.84 -8.68
C ALA A 288 -5.15 0.59 -8.99
N GLY A 289 -4.42 0.79 -10.11
CA GLY A 289 -3.95 2.11 -10.54
C GLY A 289 -5.09 3.07 -10.85
N ILE A 290 -6.09 2.60 -11.59
CA ILE A 290 -7.28 3.40 -11.93
C ILE A 290 -8.08 3.75 -10.68
N SER A 291 -8.35 2.77 -9.79
CA SER A 291 -9.10 2.98 -8.55
C SER A 291 -8.41 3.98 -7.62
N TYR A 292 -7.11 3.86 -7.44
CA TYR A 292 -6.33 4.79 -6.61
C TYR A 292 -6.37 6.20 -7.17
N ALA A 293 -6.06 6.39 -8.47
CA ALA A 293 -6.04 7.70 -9.11
C ALA A 293 -7.40 8.42 -9.05
N ALA A 294 -8.49 7.69 -9.36
CA ALA A 294 -9.84 8.24 -9.29
C ALA A 294 -10.25 8.60 -7.86
N SER A 295 -9.87 7.77 -6.87
CA SER A 295 -10.23 7.99 -5.47
C SER A 295 -9.51 9.19 -4.86
N ILE A 296 -8.17 9.26 -4.97
CA ILE A 296 -7.38 10.37 -4.41
C ILE A 296 -7.81 11.71 -4.99
N SER A 297 -8.01 11.79 -6.31
CA SER A 297 -8.45 13.02 -6.96
C SER A 297 -9.86 13.45 -6.52
N SER A 298 -10.78 12.51 -6.29
CA SER A 298 -12.14 12.79 -5.81
C SER A 298 -12.14 13.27 -4.36
N VAL A 299 -11.38 12.62 -3.50
CA VAL A 299 -11.24 12.99 -2.08
C VAL A 299 -10.63 14.39 -1.94
N LEU A 300 -9.50 14.66 -2.60
CA LEU A 300 -8.84 15.97 -2.54
C LEU A 300 -9.70 17.11 -3.12
N ARG A 301 -10.52 16.84 -4.14
CA ARG A 301 -11.46 17.87 -4.69
C ARG A 301 -12.62 18.15 -3.76
N ARG A 302 -13.10 17.15 -3.01
CA ARG A 302 -14.23 17.33 -2.06
C ARG A 302 -13.84 18.20 -0.87
N TRP A 303 -12.63 18.03 -0.35
CA TRP A 303 -12.14 18.75 0.82
C TRP A 303 -11.01 19.73 0.47
N ARG A 304 -11.28 20.63 -0.49
CA ARG A 304 -10.27 21.61 -0.96
C ARG A 304 -9.73 22.52 0.15
N SER A 305 -10.59 22.89 1.11
CA SER A 305 -10.24 23.73 2.26
C SER A 305 -9.55 22.96 3.41
N SER A 306 -9.53 21.63 3.36
CA SER A 306 -9.03 20.74 4.44
C SER A 306 -8.26 19.57 3.86
N ARG A 307 -7.24 19.86 3.05
CA ARG A 307 -6.47 18.81 2.34
C ARG A 307 -5.80 17.80 3.28
N GLY A 308 -5.30 18.25 4.44
CA GLY A 308 -4.71 17.36 5.46
C GLY A 308 -5.74 16.38 6.03
N TYR A 309 -6.96 16.84 6.33
CA TYR A 309 -8.05 15.96 6.75
C TYR A 309 -8.42 14.94 5.66
N ALA A 310 -8.51 15.40 4.42
CA ALA A 310 -8.80 14.55 3.26
C ALA A 310 -7.75 13.44 3.09
N ALA A 311 -6.47 13.80 3.17
CA ALA A 311 -5.37 12.85 3.13
C ALA A 311 -5.43 11.85 4.29
N GLY A 312 -5.69 12.32 5.52
CA GLY A 312 -5.85 11.47 6.70
C GLY A 312 -6.97 10.44 6.55
N VAL A 313 -8.16 10.85 6.07
CA VAL A 313 -9.27 9.92 5.79
C VAL A 313 -8.89 8.91 4.72
N PHE A 314 -8.22 9.35 3.67
CA PHE A 314 -7.78 8.50 2.58
C PHE A 314 -6.78 7.44 3.04
N GLU A 315 -5.74 7.83 3.77
CA GLU A 315 -4.73 6.92 4.30
C GLU A 315 -5.30 5.96 5.36
N SER A 316 -6.21 6.43 6.22
CA SER A 316 -6.89 5.55 7.19
C SER A 316 -7.71 4.46 6.51
N LEU A 317 -8.40 4.78 5.41
CA LEU A 317 -9.14 3.78 4.62
C LEU A 317 -8.21 2.78 3.92
N ILE A 318 -7.04 3.22 3.46
CA ILE A 318 -6.00 2.33 2.95
C ILE A 318 -5.56 1.36 4.04
N GLY A 319 -5.25 1.87 5.22
CA GLY A 319 -4.88 1.04 6.38
C GLY A 319 -5.96 0.03 6.76
N LEU A 320 -7.23 0.47 6.82
CA LEU A 320 -8.36 -0.42 7.10
C LEU A 320 -8.51 -1.54 6.04
N GLY A 321 -8.29 -1.24 4.77
CA GLY A 321 -8.31 -2.26 3.72
C GLY A 321 -7.13 -3.24 3.84
N TYR A 322 -5.93 -2.75 4.10
CA TYR A 322 -4.75 -3.58 4.37
C TYR A 322 -4.89 -4.43 5.65
N PHE A 323 -5.73 -4.01 6.60
CA PHE A 323 -6.10 -4.81 7.75
C PHE A 323 -7.16 -5.85 7.39
N ALA A 324 -8.29 -5.42 6.82
CA ALA A 324 -9.46 -6.27 6.59
C ALA A 324 -9.21 -7.34 5.52
N GLY A 325 -8.52 -6.98 4.42
CA GLY A 325 -8.24 -7.90 3.32
C GLY A 325 -7.47 -9.15 3.75
N PRO A 326 -6.25 -9.01 4.30
CA PRO A 326 -5.47 -10.15 4.76
C PRO A 326 -6.11 -10.90 5.93
N LEU A 327 -6.77 -10.21 6.86
CA LEU A 327 -7.41 -10.86 8.01
C LEU A 327 -8.55 -11.78 7.57
N ILE A 328 -9.50 -11.24 6.79
CA ILE A 328 -10.64 -12.01 6.29
C ILE A 328 -10.16 -13.06 5.29
N GLY A 329 -9.27 -12.67 4.36
CA GLY A 329 -8.68 -13.59 3.39
C GLY A 329 -7.95 -14.75 4.07
N GLY A 330 -7.15 -14.47 5.10
CA GLY A 330 -6.47 -15.49 5.89
C GLY A 330 -7.44 -16.41 6.63
N ALA A 331 -8.51 -15.86 7.21
CA ALA A 331 -9.53 -16.66 7.90
C ALA A 331 -10.23 -17.66 6.95
N ILE A 332 -10.60 -17.21 5.75
CA ILE A 332 -11.29 -18.08 4.78
C ILE A 332 -10.34 -19.03 4.03
N SER A 333 -9.04 -18.77 4.03
CA SER A 333 -8.03 -19.68 3.44
C SER A 333 -8.03 -21.06 4.10
N GLY A 334 -8.61 -21.19 5.31
CA GLY A 334 -8.80 -22.47 5.97
C GLY A 334 -9.74 -23.42 5.22
N TYR A 335 -10.64 -22.91 4.36
CA TYR A 335 -11.51 -23.70 3.50
C TYR A 335 -10.80 -24.12 2.20
N ALA A 336 -10.08 -23.19 1.60
CA ALA A 336 -9.23 -23.44 0.43
C ALA A 336 -8.17 -22.33 0.32
N PRO A 337 -6.91 -22.64 -0.03
CA PRO A 337 -5.83 -21.65 -0.11
C PRO A 337 -6.11 -20.51 -1.10
N ASN A 338 -6.91 -20.75 -2.15
CA ASN A 338 -7.33 -19.76 -3.14
C ASN A 338 -8.63 -19.00 -2.78
N ALA A 339 -9.34 -19.37 -1.70
CA ALA A 339 -10.58 -18.72 -1.27
C ALA A 339 -10.48 -17.18 -1.08
N PRO A 340 -9.34 -16.59 -0.67
CA PRO A 340 -9.18 -15.14 -0.59
C PRO A 340 -9.47 -14.40 -1.90
N TYR A 341 -9.22 -15.04 -3.04
CA TYR A 341 -9.49 -14.42 -4.35
C TYR A 341 -10.99 -14.45 -4.71
N MET A 342 -11.72 -15.50 -4.28
CA MET A 342 -13.18 -15.51 -4.38
C MET A 342 -13.80 -14.43 -3.50
N TYR A 343 -13.28 -14.22 -2.28
CA TYR A 343 -13.68 -13.08 -1.45
C TYR A 343 -13.41 -11.75 -2.14
N GLY A 344 -12.24 -11.58 -2.76
CA GLY A 344 -11.91 -10.40 -3.55
C GLY A 344 -12.90 -10.14 -4.69
N PHE A 345 -13.34 -11.21 -5.39
CA PHE A 345 -14.38 -11.13 -6.43
C PHE A 345 -15.74 -10.71 -5.86
N VAL A 346 -16.18 -11.31 -4.76
CA VAL A 346 -17.46 -10.97 -4.11
C VAL A 346 -17.45 -9.53 -3.60
N LEU A 347 -16.36 -9.11 -2.93
CA LEU A 347 -16.20 -7.74 -2.46
C LEU A 347 -16.20 -6.74 -3.62
N SER A 348 -15.48 -7.04 -4.71
CA SER A 348 -15.46 -6.19 -5.90
C SER A 348 -16.83 -6.08 -6.54
N SER A 349 -17.57 -7.19 -6.65
CA SER A 349 -18.92 -7.21 -7.18
C SER A 349 -19.89 -6.39 -6.33
N THR A 350 -19.78 -6.50 -5.00
CA THR A 350 -20.58 -5.68 -4.06
C THR A 350 -20.30 -4.19 -4.26
N VAL A 351 -19.04 -3.80 -4.31
CA VAL A 351 -18.65 -2.40 -4.54
C VAL A 351 -19.11 -1.91 -5.91
N PHE A 352 -19.03 -2.75 -6.95
CA PHE A 352 -19.53 -2.42 -8.29
C PHE A 352 -21.03 -2.07 -8.27
N PHE A 353 -21.86 -2.87 -7.62
CA PHE A 353 -23.31 -2.59 -7.50
C PHE A 353 -23.59 -1.34 -6.66
N ILE A 354 -22.84 -1.10 -5.59
CA ILE A 354 -22.93 0.14 -4.81
C ILE A 354 -22.65 1.34 -5.72
N GLN A 355 -21.54 1.31 -6.46
CA GLN A 355 -21.16 2.39 -7.38
C GLN A 355 -22.20 2.62 -8.49
N LEU A 356 -22.80 1.55 -9.01
CA LEU A 356 -23.84 1.62 -10.02
C LEU A 356 -25.12 2.26 -9.47
N ALA A 357 -25.54 1.91 -8.24
CA ALA A 357 -26.71 2.48 -7.59
C ALA A 357 -26.55 3.99 -7.34
N PHE A 358 -25.40 4.42 -6.83
CA PHE A 358 -25.14 5.84 -6.61
C PHE A 358 -24.97 6.65 -7.90
N ARG A 359 -24.49 6.03 -8.98
CA ARG A 359 -24.42 6.68 -10.29
C ARG A 359 -25.81 7.03 -10.83
N LYS A 360 -26.81 6.15 -10.69
CA LYS A 360 -28.19 6.40 -11.14
C LYS A 360 -28.83 7.57 -10.42
N ARG A 361 -28.59 7.73 -9.10
CA ARG A 361 -29.13 8.85 -8.31
C ARG A 361 -28.58 10.21 -8.72
N GLY A 362 -27.34 10.31 -9.17
CA GLY A 362 -26.73 11.57 -9.64
C GLY A 362 -27.10 11.98 -11.08
N SER A 363 -27.85 11.15 -11.82
CA SER A 363 -28.33 11.47 -13.17
C SER A 363 -29.81 11.90 -13.21
N THR A 364 -30.50 11.85 -12.08
CA THR A 364 -31.93 12.20 -11.93
C THR A 364 -32.15 13.54 -11.22
N THR A 365 -31.07 14.21 -10.82
CA THR A 365 -31.01 15.59 -10.35
C THR A 365 -30.24 16.47 -11.33
#